data_603134dad1c01a9408e1939b2474951a
#
_entry.id   603134dad1c01a9408e1939b2474951a
#
_cell.length_a   1.000
_cell.length_b   1.000
_cell.length_c   1.000
_cell.angle_alpha   90.00
_cell.angle_beta   90.00
_cell.angle_gamma   90.00
#
_symmetry.space_group_name_H-M   'P 1'
#
loop_
_entity.id
_entity.type
_entity.pdbx_description
1 polymer ?
#
loop_
_entity_poly.entity_id
_entity_poly.type
_entity_poly.pdbx_seq_one_letter_code
_entity_poly.pdbx_strand_id
1 'polypeptide(L)'
;MGGRFGKYGDLKRRKALQRGRREKSKMERTRVKTSRKRRGLLPRRQRASPQHSAKTHKTAVVTIPPDHLWIPIQRLRKQHDRRFRRWMPHITLLYPFRPVVAFEQVTPLITRVCRSVEPFEVQLTRFDFLIHSRRKATLYLIPEPADALKELQKALLEVVPDCDDVTRFTGGFRPHLSAGQVRSQAADALCAKSQATWQPLAFTLSHVYLIWRNDPPDDVFRIGVTVSLGK
;
A
#
# COMPACT_ATOMS: atom_id res chain seq x y z
N MET A 1 44.74 -44.73 -29.34
CA MET A 1 44.46 -45.03 -30.75
C MET A 1 42.95 -44.98 -30.86
N GLY A 2 42.33 -44.02 -31.40
CA GLY A 2 42.05 -43.71 -32.77
C GLY A 2 40.63 -44.18 -33.01
N GLY A 3 39.74 -43.46 -33.55
CA GLY A 3 39.63 -42.38 -34.43
C GLY A 3 38.18 -41.87 -34.61
N ARG A 4 38.10 -40.66 -35.06
CA ARG A 4 36.91 -39.91 -35.50
C ARG A 4 36.29 -40.51 -36.76
N PHE A 5 34.96 -40.31 -36.93
CA PHE A 5 34.18 -40.16 -38.18
C PHE A 5 32.70 -40.26 -37.77
N GLY A 6 31.69 -39.45 -38.12
CA GLY A 6 31.62 -38.41 -39.09
C GLY A 6 30.20 -37.79 -39.01
N LYS A 7 30.10 -36.48 -38.74
CA LYS A 7 28.86 -35.72 -38.79
C LYS A 7 28.76 -35.05 -40.16
N TYR A 8 28.16 -35.67 -41.15
CA TYR A 8 27.82 -35.03 -42.43
C TYR A 8 26.68 -35.77 -43.16
N GLY A 9 25.49 -35.79 -42.63
CA GLY A 9 24.38 -36.51 -43.27
C GLY A 9 22.98 -35.87 -43.09
N ASP A 10 22.83 -34.91 -42.16
CA ASP A 10 21.48 -34.52 -41.71
C ASP A 10 21.00 -33.12 -42.14
N LEU A 11 21.82 -32.38 -42.89
CA LEU A 11 21.45 -31.02 -43.31
C LEU A 11 20.70 -30.94 -44.65
N LYS A 12 20.69 -31.98 -45.45
CA LYS A 12 20.02 -31.98 -46.76
C LYS A 12 18.55 -32.43 -46.71
N ARG A 13 18.10 -33.13 -45.68
CA ARG A 13 16.72 -33.62 -45.57
C ARG A 13 15.74 -32.56 -44.98
N ARG A 14 16.24 -31.55 -44.31
CA ARG A 14 15.38 -30.51 -43.68
C ARG A 14 14.97 -29.36 -44.62
N LYS A 15 15.61 -29.18 -45.76
CA LYS A 15 15.30 -28.14 -46.74
C LYS A 15 14.23 -28.51 -47.77
N ALA A 16 13.93 -29.82 -47.94
CA ALA A 16 12.90 -30.27 -48.90
C ALA A 16 11.47 -30.23 -48.36
N LEU A 17 11.29 -30.27 -47.01
CA LEU A 17 9.99 -30.29 -46.36
C LEU A 17 9.38 -28.89 -46.11
N GLN A 18 10.15 -27.81 -46.27
CA GLN A 18 9.65 -26.42 -46.09
C GLN A 18 9.12 -25.76 -47.38
N ARG A 19 9.37 -26.33 -48.58
CA ARG A 19 8.84 -25.80 -49.85
C ARG A 19 7.40 -26.25 -50.18
N GLY A 20 6.94 -27.38 -49.64
CA GLY A 20 5.62 -27.94 -49.92
C GLY A 20 4.44 -27.32 -49.15
N ARG A 21 4.72 -26.45 -48.17
CA ARG A 21 3.68 -25.84 -47.31
C ARG A 21 3.28 -24.40 -47.69
N ARG A 22 3.93 -23.78 -48.68
CA ARG A 22 3.63 -22.40 -49.10
C ARG A 22 2.68 -22.25 -50.29
N GLU A 23 2.34 -23.31 -50.97
CA GLU A 23 1.48 -23.22 -52.17
C GLU A 23 -0.01 -23.58 -51.97
N LYS A 24 -0.38 -24.14 -50.78
CA LYS A 24 -1.80 -24.46 -50.49
C LYS A 24 -2.57 -23.33 -49.74
N SER A 25 -1.96 -22.20 -49.47
CA SER A 25 -2.59 -21.10 -48.73
C SER A 25 -3.11 -19.94 -49.62
N LYS A 26 -3.11 -20.09 -50.97
CA LYS A 26 -3.44 -18.96 -51.85
C LYS A 26 -4.76 -19.14 -52.64
N MET A 27 -5.53 -20.20 -52.38
CA MET A 27 -6.72 -20.50 -53.24
C MET A 27 -8.05 -20.60 -52.48
N GLU A 28 -8.16 -20.04 -51.27
CA GLU A 28 -9.43 -20.07 -50.53
C GLU A 28 -9.77 -18.72 -49.89
N ARG A 29 -9.76 -17.67 -50.70
CA ARG A 29 -10.27 -16.36 -50.29
C ARG A 29 -11.19 -15.78 -51.37
N THR A 30 -12.35 -16.43 -51.59
CA THR A 30 -13.45 -15.73 -52.25
C THR A 30 -14.79 -16.34 -51.81
N ARG A 31 -15.67 -15.47 -51.35
CA ARG A 31 -17.07 -15.66 -50.96
C ARG A 31 -17.35 -16.20 -49.55
N VAL A 32 -17.63 -15.29 -48.63
CA VAL A 32 -18.95 -15.22 -47.95
C VAL A 32 -19.12 -13.79 -47.42
N LYS A 33 -19.93 -12.97 -48.06
CA LYS A 33 -20.54 -11.77 -47.48
C LYS A 33 -21.81 -12.22 -46.77
N THR A 34 -21.82 -12.24 -45.44
CA THR A 34 -23.05 -12.36 -44.65
C THR A 34 -22.99 -11.44 -43.44
N SER A 35 -23.93 -10.53 -43.43
CA SER A 35 -24.52 -9.71 -42.35
C SER A 35 -23.78 -9.66 -41.02
N ARG A 36 -23.02 -8.58 -40.78
CA ARG A 36 -22.59 -8.15 -39.42
C ARG A 36 -23.81 -7.59 -38.70
N LYS A 37 -24.47 -8.40 -37.84
CA LYS A 37 -25.29 -7.93 -36.72
C LYS A 37 -24.45 -6.97 -35.88
N ARG A 38 -24.94 -5.75 -35.70
CA ARG A 38 -24.39 -4.76 -34.77
C ARG A 38 -24.41 -5.37 -33.36
N ARG A 39 -23.28 -5.88 -32.91
CA ARG A 39 -23.05 -6.15 -31.46
C ARG A 39 -22.88 -4.79 -30.82
N GLY A 40 -23.78 -4.47 -29.88
CA GLY A 40 -23.69 -3.27 -29.06
C GLY A 40 -22.29 -3.19 -28.41
N LEU A 41 -21.62 -2.05 -28.59
CA LEU A 41 -20.40 -1.75 -27.86
C LEU A 41 -20.78 -1.68 -26.39
N LEU A 42 -20.34 -2.67 -25.60
CA LEU A 42 -20.24 -2.51 -24.16
C LEU A 42 -19.34 -1.28 -23.89
N PRO A 43 -19.69 -0.43 -22.93
CA PRO A 43 -18.86 0.74 -22.61
C PRO A 43 -17.46 0.23 -22.28
N ARG A 44 -16.48 0.74 -23.04
CA ARG A 44 -15.06 0.49 -22.83
C ARG A 44 -14.76 0.90 -21.39
N ARG A 45 -14.53 -0.06 -20.48
CA ARG A 45 -14.01 0.23 -19.14
C ARG A 45 -12.82 1.18 -19.33
N GLN A 46 -12.99 2.42 -18.90
CA GLN A 46 -11.90 3.39 -18.90
C GLN A 46 -10.77 2.77 -18.07
N ARG A 47 -9.72 2.33 -18.75
CA ARG A 47 -8.48 1.98 -18.06
C ARG A 47 -8.01 3.29 -17.44
N ALA A 48 -7.94 3.32 -16.11
CA ALA A 48 -7.34 4.44 -15.39
C ALA A 48 -5.99 4.76 -16.05
N SER A 49 -5.75 6.04 -16.33
CA SER A 49 -4.48 6.45 -16.93
C SER A 49 -3.32 5.98 -16.04
N PRO A 50 -2.14 5.64 -16.59
CA PRO A 50 -1.00 5.15 -15.81
C PRO A 50 -0.59 6.07 -14.65
N GLN A 51 -0.84 7.38 -14.77
CA GLN A 51 -0.59 8.37 -13.73
C GLN A 51 -1.44 8.19 -12.47
N HIS A 52 -2.63 7.57 -12.56
CA HIS A 52 -3.53 7.33 -11.43
C HIS A 52 -3.26 5.99 -10.73
N SER A 53 -2.55 5.07 -11.36
CA SER A 53 -2.19 3.77 -10.80
C SER A 53 -0.84 3.78 -10.06
N ALA A 54 0.07 4.73 -10.33
CA ALA A 54 1.35 4.84 -9.65
C ALA A 54 1.17 5.20 -8.17
N LYS A 55 1.95 4.53 -7.30
CA LYS A 55 2.02 4.87 -5.86
C LYS A 55 3.11 5.92 -5.61
N THR A 56 2.93 6.73 -4.57
CA THR A 56 3.91 7.74 -4.16
C THR A 56 4.09 7.78 -2.65
N HIS A 57 5.31 8.02 -2.19
CA HIS A 57 5.65 8.28 -0.78
C HIS A 57 5.26 9.69 -0.31
N LYS A 58 4.53 10.46 -1.11
CA LYS A 58 4.01 11.78 -0.75
C LYS A 58 2.56 11.72 -0.26
N THR A 59 1.94 10.55 -0.26
CA THR A 59 0.56 10.34 0.17
C THR A 59 0.43 9.07 0.99
N ALA A 60 -0.55 9.04 1.87
CA ALA A 60 -0.88 7.88 2.70
C ALA A 60 -2.38 7.87 3.04
N VAL A 61 -2.89 6.70 3.42
CA VAL A 61 -4.17 6.56 4.14
C VAL A 61 -3.85 6.23 5.58
N VAL A 62 -4.38 7.02 6.50
CA VAL A 62 -4.06 6.94 7.93
C VAL A 62 -5.29 7.11 8.79
N THR A 63 -5.22 6.73 10.06
CA THR A 63 -6.08 7.26 11.12
C THR A 63 -5.27 8.19 12.01
N ILE A 64 -5.92 9.19 12.59
CA ILE A 64 -5.28 10.23 13.37
C ILE A 64 -6.02 10.34 14.71
N PRO A 65 -5.33 10.19 15.86
CA PRO A 65 -5.94 10.49 17.16
C PRO A 65 -6.46 11.92 17.21
N PRO A 66 -7.53 12.23 17.96
CA PRO A 66 -7.98 13.58 18.17
C PRO A 66 -6.86 14.50 18.69
N ASP A 67 -6.86 15.75 18.26
CA ASP A 67 -5.78 16.72 18.52
C ASP A 67 -5.54 16.99 20.02
N HIS A 68 -6.58 16.95 20.85
CA HIS A 68 -6.47 17.10 22.30
C HIS A 68 -5.60 16.00 22.97
N LEU A 69 -5.42 14.85 22.29
CA LEU A 69 -4.54 13.77 22.73
C LEU A 69 -3.11 13.89 22.22
N TRP A 70 -2.82 14.87 21.37
CA TRP A 70 -1.49 14.97 20.76
C TRP A 70 -0.39 15.39 21.74
N ILE A 71 -0.68 16.14 22.75
CA ILE A 71 0.32 16.72 23.66
C ILE A 71 1.28 15.63 24.21
N PRO A 72 0.82 14.56 24.88
CA PRO A 72 1.71 13.53 25.40
C PRO A 72 2.44 12.76 24.26
N ILE A 73 1.76 12.48 23.16
CA ILE A 73 2.37 11.79 22.00
C ILE A 73 3.48 12.65 21.39
N GLN A 74 3.21 13.93 21.15
CA GLN A 74 4.15 14.85 20.53
C GLN A 74 5.32 15.21 21.45
N ARG A 75 5.13 15.20 22.78
CA ARG A 75 6.22 15.36 23.74
C ARG A 75 7.26 14.26 23.60
N LEU A 76 6.81 13.01 23.46
CA LEU A 76 7.68 11.86 23.26
C LEU A 76 8.33 11.90 21.87
N ARG A 77 7.53 12.16 20.82
CA ARG A 77 8.01 12.22 19.44
C ARG A 77 9.04 13.32 19.21
N LYS A 78 8.87 14.48 19.84
CA LYS A 78 9.82 15.59 19.76
C LYS A 78 11.23 15.19 20.22
N GLN A 79 11.34 14.27 21.16
CA GLN A 79 12.63 13.79 21.68
C GLN A 79 13.25 12.70 20.81
N HIS A 80 12.45 11.86 20.18
CA HIS A 80 12.92 10.61 19.59
C HIS A 80 12.57 10.43 18.12
N ASP A 81 11.62 11.20 17.55
CA ASP A 81 11.17 11.03 16.16
C ASP A 81 11.83 12.04 15.24
N ARG A 82 12.78 11.58 14.41
CA ARG A 82 13.43 12.43 13.38
C ARG A 82 12.48 13.03 12.37
N ARG A 83 11.28 12.44 12.23
CA ARG A 83 10.23 12.87 11.30
C ARG A 83 9.10 13.62 12.01
N PHE A 84 9.29 14.01 13.26
CA PHE A 84 8.33 14.72 14.09
C PHE A 84 7.66 15.90 13.38
N ARG A 85 8.44 16.72 12.65
CA ARG A 85 7.90 17.88 11.92
C ARG A 85 7.16 17.52 10.65
N ARG A 86 7.50 16.37 10.03
CA ARG A 86 6.93 15.94 8.75
C ARG A 86 5.57 15.29 8.92
N TRP A 87 5.38 14.51 9.96
CA TRP A 87 4.19 13.71 10.19
C TRP A 87 3.48 14.14 11.48
N MET A 88 2.14 14.27 11.42
CA MET A 88 1.30 14.33 12.62
C MET A 88 1.28 12.93 13.31
N PRO A 89 0.81 12.82 14.56
CA PRO A 89 0.50 11.53 15.18
C PRO A 89 -0.51 10.75 14.33
N HIS A 90 -0.19 9.52 13.96
CA HIS A 90 -1.06 8.73 13.07
C HIS A 90 -0.78 7.23 13.20
N ILE A 91 -1.76 6.43 12.78
CA ILE A 91 -1.61 5.00 12.50
C ILE A 91 -1.75 4.84 11.00
N THR A 92 -0.71 4.33 10.33
CA THR A 92 -0.71 4.14 8.89
C THR A 92 -1.56 2.91 8.53
N LEU A 93 -2.48 3.07 7.58
CA LEU A 93 -3.26 1.97 7.00
C LEU A 93 -2.71 1.56 5.63
N LEU A 94 -2.44 2.54 4.74
CA LEU A 94 -1.86 2.30 3.41
C LEU A 94 -0.72 3.30 3.15
N TYR A 95 0.46 2.82 2.79
CA TYR A 95 1.62 3.64 2.44
C TYR A 95 2.69 2.81 1.73
N PRO A 96 3.22 3.25 0.56
CA PRO A 96 2.82 4.43 -0.21
C PRO A 96 1.40 4.34 -0.77
N PHE A 97 0.84 5.48 -1.22
CA PHE A 97 -0.54 5.54 -1.70
C PHE A 97 -0.64 6.26 -3.05
N ARG A 98 -1.85 6.42 -3.57
CA ARG A 98 -2.15 7.11 -4.83
C ARG A 98 -1.76 8.59 -4.77
N PRO A 99 -1.26 9.19 -5.85
CA PRO A 99 -0.96 10.62 -5.88
C PRO A 99 -2.23 11.46 -5.67
N VAL A 100 -2.07 12.71 -5.21
CA VAL A 100 -3.18 13.62 -4.89
C VAL A 100 -4.18 13.76 -6.03
N VAL A 101 -3.71 13.80 -7.27
CA VAL A 101 -4.57 13.88 -8.47
C VAL A 101 -5.53 12.69 -8.63
N ALA A 102 -5.28 11.59 -7.94
CA ALA A 102 -6.15 10.42 -7.94
C ALA A 102 -7.15 10.42 -6.76
N PHE A 103 -7.07 11.37 -5.83
CA PHE A 103 -7.92 11.38 -4.63
C PHE A 103 -9.41 11.47 -5.00
N GLU A 104 -9.77 12.29 -5.99
CA GLU A 104 -11.16 12.40 -6.46
C GLU A 104 -11.74 11.05 -6.89
N GLN A 105 -10.94 10.23 -7.57
CA GLN A 105 -11.39 8.92 -8.08
C GLN A 105 -11.41 7.84 -6.99
N VAL A 106 -10.45 7.86 -6.06
CA VAL A 106 -10.32 6.81 -5.05
C VAL A 106 -11.18 7.07 -3.81
N THR A 107 -11.49 8.33 -3.49
CA THR A 107 -12.28 8.72 -2.31
C THR A 107 -13.66 8.03 -2.28
N PRO A 108 -14.46 7.96 -3.35
CA PRO A 108 -15.74 7.25 -3.31
C PRO A 108 -15.61 5.75 -2.97
N LEU A 109 -14.50 5.11 -3.39
CA LEU A 109 -14.21 3.70 -3.08
C LEU A 109 -13.88 3.54 -1.59
N ILE A 110 -13.00 4.39 -1.07
CA ILE A 110 -12.63 4.43 0.36
C ILE A 110 -13.88 4.73 1.22
N THR A 111 -14.70 5.71 0.82
CA THR A 111 -15.92 6.07 1.53
C THR A 111 -16.90 4.90 1.64
N ARG A 112 -17.08 4.13 0.56
CA ARG A 112 -17.95 2.95 0.58
C ARG A 112 -17.45 1.91 1.58
N VAL A 113 -16.16 1.66 1.66
CA VAL A 113 -15.56 0.77 2.66
C VAL A 113 -15.77 1.32 4.06
N CYS A 114 -15.43 2.58 4.29
CA CYS A 114 -15.53 3.21 5.61
C CYS A 114 -16.96 3.20 6.16
N ARG A 115 -17.98 3.39 5.31
CA ARG A 115 -19.40 3.33 5.71
C ARG A 115 -19.85 1.95 6.21
N SER A 116 -19.16 0.88 5.87
CA SER A 116 -19.45 -0.47 6.35
C SER A 116 -18.72 -0.85 7.63
N VAL A 117 -17.91 0.05 8.17
CA VAL A 117 -17.14 -0.16 9.40
C VAL A 117 -17.67 0.82 10.45
N GLU A 118 -18.25 0.31 11.53
CA GLU A 118 -18.69 1.18 12.63
C GLU A 118 -17.49 1.81 13.35
N PRO A 119 -17.63 3.06 13.86
CA PRO A 119 -16.64 3.65 14.73
C PRO A 119 -16.34 2.75 15.94
N PHE A 120 -15.08 2.65 16.34
CA PHE A 120 -14.68 1.81 17.46
C PHE A 120 -13.65 2.51 18.34
N GLU A 121 -13.61 2.09 19.62
CA GLU A 121 -12.62 2.62 20.56
C GLU A 121 -11.23 2.07 20.26
N VAL A 122 -10.23 2.95 20.32
CA VAL A 122 -8.81 2.61 20.22
C VAL A 122 -8.10 3.07 21.48
N GLN A 123 -7.34 2.17 22.08
CA GLN A 123 -6.52 2.44 23.26
C GLN A 123 -5.05 2.40 22.90
N LEU A 124 -4.27 3.34 23.46
CA LEU A 124 -2.82 3.44 23.33
C LEU A 124 -2.21 3.28 24.73
N THR A 125 -2.08 2.04 25.18
CA THR A 125 -1.69 1.70 26.56
C THR A 125 -0.25 1.22 26.66
N ARG A 126 0.27 0.57 25.60
CA ARG A 126 1.53 -0.14 25.62
C ARG A 126 2.47 0.29 24.52
N PHE A 127 3.76 0.28 24.84
CA PHE A 127 4.84 0.44 23.89
C PHE A 127 5.40 -0.91 23.44
N ASP A 128 5.96 -0.89 22.24
CA ASP A 128 6.80 -1.95 21.69
C ASP A 128 7.78 -1.33 20.70
N PHE A 129 8.69 -2.10 20.13
CA PHE A 129 9.63 -1.62 19.15
C PHE A 129 9.87 -2.61 18.01
N LEU A 130 10.14 -2.08 16.83
CA LEU A 130 10.49 -2.85 15.64
C LEU A 130 11.97 -2.68 15.33
N ILE A 131 12.72 -3.77 15.34
CA ILE A 131 14.12 -3.79 14.91
C ILE A 131 14.18 -3.84 13.37
N HIS A 132 14.76 -2.83 12.75
CA HIS A 132 14.96 -2.79 11.29
C HIS A 132 16.37 -3.23 10.89
N SER A 133 17.36 -3.03 11.75
CA SER A 133 18.75 -3.42 11.57
C SER A 133 19.48 -3.42 12.92
N ARG A 134 20.75 -3.82 12.92
CA ARG A 134 21.62 -3.73 14.11
C ARG A 134 21.73 -2.30 14.69
N ARG A 135 21.42 -1.26 13.92
CA ARG A 135 21.58 0.15 14.31
C ARG A 135 20.28 0.93 14.40
N LYS A 136 19.15 0.36 13.99
CA LYS A 136 17.90 1.12 13.83
C LYS A 136 16.69 0.32 14.31
N ALA A 137 15.95 0.92 15.23
CA ALA A 137 14.65 0.46 15.67
C ALA A 137 13.63 1.62 15.63
N THR A 138 12.35 1.29 15.58
CA THR A 138 11.25 2.24 15.77
C THR A 138 10.51 1.87 17.05
N LEU A 139 10.47 2.79 18.00
CA LEU A 139 9.59 2.75 19.17
C LEU A 139 8.19 3.18 18.72
N TYR A 140 7.15 2.48 19.17
CA TYR A 140 5.77 2.80 18.83
C TYR A 140 4.80 2.44 19.95
N LEU A 141 3.62 3.07 19.93
CA LEU A 141 2.46 2.68 20.72
C LEU A 141 1.66 1.62 19.96
N ILE A 142 1.22 0.60 20.66
CA ILE A 142 0.33 -0.45 20.15
C ILE A 142 -1.10 0.07 20.24
N PRO A 143 -1.82 0.27 19.13
CA PRO A 143 -3.24 0.56 19.17
C PRO A 143 -4.03 -0.73 19.37
N GLU A 144 -4.92 -0.74 20.34
CA GLU A 144 -5.79 -1.86 20.67
C GLU A 144 -7.28 -1.46 20.54
N PRO A 145 -8.15 -2.29 19.95
CA PRO A 145 -7.88 -3.64 19.43
C PRO A 145 -7.18 -3.60 18.06
N ALA A 146 -6.05 -4.31 17.97
CA ALA A 146 -5.28 -4.38 16.72
C ALA A 146 -6.05 -5.05 15.59
N ASP A 147 -6.94 -5.97 15.89
CA ASP A 147 -7.68 -6.74 14.88
C ASP A 147 -8.72 -5.88 14.16
N ALA A 148 -9.41 -4.96 14.85
CA ALA A 148 -10.31 -4.01 14.20
C ALA A 148 -9.57 -3.12 13.17
N LEU A 149 -8.35 -2.69 13.48
CA LEU A 149 -7.49 -1.94 12.55
C LEU A 149 -7.01 -2.80 11.38
N LYS A 150 -6.73 -4.09 11.60
CA LYS A 150 -6.36 -5.03 10.53
C LYS A 150 -7.52 -5.28 9.58
N GLU A 151 -8.74 -5.47 10.12
CA GLU A 151 -9.94 -5.66 9.28
C GLU A 151 -10.26 -4.39 8.47
N LEU A 152 -10.15 -3.20 9.06
CA LEU A 152 -10.29 -1.94 8.34
C LEU A 152 -9.25 -1.82 7.21
N GLN A 153 -7.98 -2.13 7.48
CA GLN A 153 -6.91 -2.08 6.49
C GLN A 153 -7.15 -3.10 5.37
N LYS A 154 -7.57 -4.32 5.70
CA LYS A 154 -7.91 -5.37 4.74
C LYS A 154 -9.06 -4.94 3.83
N ALA A 155 -10.13 -4.39 4.39
CA ALA A 155 -11.26 -3.88 3.62
C ALA A 155 -10.85 -2.73 2.68
N LEU A 156 -9.95 -1.85 3.11
CA LEU A 156 -9.36 -0.82 2.23
C LEU A 156 -8.55 -1.42 1.08
N LEU A 157 -7.81 -2.51 1.30
CA LEU A 157 -7.06 -3.19 0.24
C LEU A 157 -7.98 -3.84 -0.81
N GLU A 158 -9.20 -4.24 -0.49
CA GLU A 158 -10.15 -4.78 -1.48
C GLU A 158 -10.45 -3.77 -2.61
N VAL A 159 -10.42 -2.48 -2.32
CA VAL A 159 -10.70 -1.42 -3.29
C VAL A 159 -9.43 -0.80 -3.89
N VAL A 160 -8.27 -0.99 -3.27
CA VAL A 160 -6.95 -0.54 -3.77
C VAL A 160 -5.88 -1.63 -3.56
N PRO A 161 -6.04 -2.81 -4.18
CA PRO A 161 -5.28 -4.03 -3.83
C PRO A 161 -3.77 -3.94 -4.06
N ASP A 162 -3.31 -3.05 -4.90
CA ASP A 162 -1.89 -2.84 -5.16
C ASP A 162 -1.20 -1.90 -4.15
N CYS A 163 -1.95 -1.27 -3.22
CA CYS A 163 -1.40 -0.46 -2.12
C CYS A 163 -1.04 -1.32 -0.88
N ASP A 164 -0.56 -2.54 -1.10
CA ASP A 164 -0.32 -3.60 -0.12
C ASP A 164 1.06 -3.55 0.57
N ASP A 165 1.85 -2.51 0.34
CA ASP A 165 3.25 -2.44 0.78
C ASP A 165 3.42 -2.63 2.31
N VAL A 166 2.45 -2.16 3.11
CA VAL A 166 2.48 -2.32 4.57
C VAL A 166 2.21 -3.76 5.04
N THR A 167 1.71 -4.62 4.16
CA THR A 167 1.44 -6.04 4.45
C THR A 167 2.58 -6.96 4.05
N ARG A 168 3.56 -6.48 3.29
CA ARG A 168 4.69 -7.27 2.74
C ARG A 168 5.77 -7.60 3.76
N PHE A 169 5.64 -7.13 4.99
CA PHE A 169 6.57 -7.45 6.07
C PHE A 169 6.27 -8.81 6.68
N THR A 170 7.31 -9.48 7.21
CA THR A 170 7.13 -10.72 7.96
C THR A 170 6.14 -10.50 9.11
N GLY A 171 5.06 -11.29 9.12
CA GLY A 171 3.94 -11.14 10.08
C GLY A 171 2.81 -10.21 9.62
N GLY A 172 2.86 -9.70 8.36
CA GLY A 172 1.79 -8.91 7.76
C GLY A 172 1.66 -7.49 8.30
N PHE A 173 0.48 -6.90 8.17
CA PHE A 173 0.19 -5.58 8.68
C PHE A 173 0.18 -5.56 10.22
N ARG A 174 1.00 -4.68 10.80
CA ARG A 174 1.07 -4.43 12.24
C ARG A 174 0.67 -2.97 12.51
N PRO A 175 -0.56 -2.72 13.00
CA PRO A 175 -0.97 -1.37 13.38
C PRO A 175 -0.04 -0.79 14.42
N HIS A 176 0.41 0.44 14.26
CA HIS A 176 1.26 1.12 15.23
C HIS A 176 1.22 2.64 15.06
N LEU A 177 1.36 3.36 16.17
CA LEU A 177 1.62 4.79 16.19
C LEU A 177 3.09 5.02 16.53
N SER A 178 3.88 5.43 15.55
CA SER A 178 5.32 5.66 15.72
C SER A 178 5.61 6.76 16.74
N ALA A 179 6.42 6.45 17.73
CA ALA A 179 6.85 7.37 18.79
C ALA A 179 8.30 7.85 18.64
N GLY A 180 9.15 7.10 17.90
CA GLY A 180 10.53 7.51 17.67
C GLY A 180 11.37 6.51 16.91
N GLN A 181 12.50 6.99 16.35
CA GLN A 181 13.55 6.14 15.77
C GLN A 181 14.76 6.18 16.70
N VAL A 182 15.16 5.00 17.13
CA VAL A 182 16.21 4.83 18.15
C VAL A 182 17.28 3.84 17.66
N ARG A 183 18.42 3.80 18.35
CA ARG A 183 19.40 2.72 18.15
C ARG A 183 18.85 1.43 18.70
N SER A 184 19.04 0.32 17.99
CA SER A 184 18.48 -0.99 18.39
C SER A 184 18.93 -1.41 19.81
N GLN A 185 20.16 -1.10 20.18
CA GLN A 185 20.70 -1.39 21.52
C GLN A 185 20.01 -0.61 22.64
N ALA A 186 19.38 0.53 22.34
CA ALA A 186 18.68 1.38 23.29
C ALA A 186 17.16 1.19 23.26
N ALA A 187 16.64 0.35 22.38
CA ALA A 187 15.20 0.24 22.13
C ALA A 187 14.45 -0.31 23.35
N ASP A 188 14.97 -1.38 23.96
CA ASP A 188 14.36 -2.02 25.13
C ASP A 188 14.31 -1.08 26.33
N ALA A 189 15.44 -0.47 26.68
CA ALA A 189 15.54 0.47 27.80
C ALA A 189 14.63 1.70 27.59
N LEU A 190 14.55 2.23 26.36
CA LEU A 190 13.65 3.35 26.06
C LEU A 190 12.18 2.93 26.09
N CYS A 191 11.86 1.73 25.60
CA CYS A 191 10.53 1.15 25.68
C CYS A 191 10.07 1.06 27.14
N ALA A 192 10.87 0.43 28.01
CA ALA A 192 10.59 0.31 29.44
C ALA A 192 10.44 1.67 30.13
N LYS A 193 11.35 2.61 29.85
CA LYS A 193 11.28 3.98 30.37
C LYS A 193 10.01 4.71 29.93
N SER A 194 9.65 4.60 28.65
CA SER A 194 8.44 5.24 28.11
C SER A 194 7.20 4.63 28.74
N GLN A 195 7.17 3.31 28.88
CA GLN A 195 6.05 2.59 29.49
C GLN A 195 5.83 2.99 30.95
N ALA A 196 6.91 3.13 31.74
CA ALA A 196 6.82 3.48 33.16
C ALA A 196 6.19 4.86 33.44
N THR A 197 6.23 5.77 32.47
CA THR A 197 5.70 7.15 32.62
C THR A 197 4.47 7.43 31.77
N TRP A 198 4.05 6.45 30.95
CA TRP A 198 2.93 6.64 30.03
C TRP A 198 1.59 6.58 30.74
N GLN A 199 0.75 7.55 30.46
CA GLN A 199 -0.66 7.51 30.85
C GLN A 199 -1.46 6.98 29.65
N PRO A 200 -2.27 5.93 29.82
CA PRO A 200 -3.09 5.38 28.76
C PRO A 200 -3.96 6.44 28.09
N LEU A 201 -4.04 6.40 26.77
CA LEU A 201 -4.93 7.22 25.98
C LEU A 201 -5.99 6.35 25.33
N ALA A 202 -7.22 6.86 25.24
CA ALA A 202 -8.31 6.21 24.53
C ALA A 202 -9.07 7.23 23.67
N PHE A 203 -9.55 6.81 22.52
CA PHE A 203 -10.37 7.63 21.64
C PHE A 203 -11.23 6.77 20.70
N THR A 204 -12.37 7.31 20.29
CA THR A 204 -13.18 6.69 19.23
C THR A 204 -12.54 6.98 17.88
N LEU A 205 -12.12 5.92 17.16
CA LEU A 205 -11.69 6.01 15.78
C LEU A 205 -12.94 6.11 14.89
N SER A 206 -13.22 7.30 14.40
CA SER A 206 -14.39 7.61 13.58
C SER A 206 -14.05 8.06 12.17
N HIS A 207 -12.76 8.23 11.84
CA HIS A 207 -12.33 8.76 10.55
C HIS A 207 -11.09 8.07 10.01
N VAL A 208 -11.04 7.98 8.69
CA VAL A 208 -9.86 7.67 7.88
C VAL A 208 -9.48 8.92 7.10
N TYR A 209 -8.18 9.19 6.98
CA TYR A 209 -7.68 10.40 6.34
C TYR A 209 -6.78 10.04 5.16
N LEU A 210 -7.01 10.67 4.02
CA LEU A 210 -6.07 10.70 2.91
C LEU A 210 -5.17 11.91 3.11
N ILE A 211 -3.91 11.69 3.37
CA ILE A 211 -2.94 12.75 3.65
C ILE A 211 -1.92 12.87 2.53
N TRP A 212 -1.36 14.06 2.39
CA TRP A 212 -0.39 14.37 1.34
C TRP A 212 0.65 15.38 1.80
N ARG A 213 1.78 15.44 1.10
CA ARG A 213 2.85 16.42 1.29
C ARG A 213 3.47 16.85 -0.03
N ASN A 214 4.14 17.99 -0.01
CA ASN A 214 5.01 18.45 -1.08
C ASN A 214 6.41 17.80 -1.00
N ASP A 215 7.28 18.18 -1.92
CA ASP A 215 8.71 17.97 -1.80
C ASP A 215 9.34 18.95 -0.79
N PRO A 216 10.53 18.65 -0.25
CA PRO A 216 11.27 19.62 0.53
C PRO A 216 11.46 20.96 -0.23
N PRO A 217 11.47 22.09 0.48
CA PRO A 217 11.50 22.22 1.95
C PRO A 217 10.14 22.11 2.65
N ASP A 218 9.03 22.15 1.92
CA ASP A 218 7.67 22.09 2.46
C ASP A 218 7.10 20.68 2.43
N ASP A 219 7.76 19.74 3.09
CA ASP A 219 7.41 18.32 3.06
C ASP A 219 6.56 17.86 4.27
N VAL A 220 5.79 18.77 4.87
CA VAL A 220 4.86 18.44 5.97
C VAL A 220 3.60 17.79 5.42
N PHE A 221 3.20 16.67 6.01
CA PHE A 221 1.93 16.04 5.66
C PHE A 221 0.74 16.86 6.13
N ARG A 222 -0.26 16.98 5.26
CA ARG A 222 -1.53 17.68 5.46
C ARG A 222 -2.69 16.75 5.17
N ILE A 223 -3.82 16.98 5.84
CA ILE A 223 -5.06 16.27 5.53
C ILE A 223 -5.60 16.82 4.21
N GLY A 224 -5.81 15.93 3.25
CA GLY A 224 -6.44 16.25 1.96
C GLY A 224 -7.92 15.87 1.94
N VAL A 225 -8.24 14.67 2.46
CA VAL A 225 -9.62 14.17 2.52
C VAL A 225 -9.86 13.53 3.88
N THR A 226 -11.01 13.79 4.46
CA THR A 226 -11.52 13.11 5.66
C THR A 226 -12.70 12.23 5.27
N VAL A 227 -12.68 10.96 5.67
CA VAL A 227 -13.73 9.99 5.40
C VAL A 227 -14.23 9.41 6.72
N SER A 228 -15.53 9.58 7.01
CA SER A 228 -16.15 9.04 8.23
C SER A 228 -16.33 7.53 8.14
N LEU A 229 -16.20 6.85 9.28
CA LEU A 229 -16.66 5.49 9.49
C LEU A 229 -18.16 5.51 9.84
N GLY A 230 -18.84 4.39 9.57
CA GLY A 230 -20.26 4.25 9.81
C GLY A 230 -21.13 5.04 8.83
N LYS A 231 -22.45 5.02 9.10
CA LYS A 231 -23.48 5.68 8.27
C LYS A 231 -23.64 7.15 8.63
#